data_60f8bbe20ffe85fc26c632744734d097
#
_entry.id   60f8bbe20ffe85fc26c632744734d097
#
_cell.length_a   1.000
_cell.length_b   1.000
_cell.length_c   1.000
_cell.angle_alpha   90.00
_cell.angle_beta   90.00
_cell.angle_gamma   90.00
#
_symmetry.space_group_name_H-M   'P 1'
#
loop_
_entity.id
_entity.type
_entity.pdbx_description
1 polymer ?
#
loop_
_entity_poly.entity_id
_entity_poly.type
_entity_poly.pdbx_seq_one_letter_code
_entity_poly.pdbx_strand_id
1 'polypeptide(L)'
;MIGPHYWLDLSNASSQRFQVELKCTPQTSRIKLQLPVWTPGSYLDRAYARHLEGLVVFQADQQLCARRLTSSSWLLIVRPGLELSISYGLLAVEASVRSNWLDQGHGFLTAAAWALEVEGQRWFSHTLSLKLPLGWQVATSLSQLGDGLYKADNYDQLIDCPIALGAMEEITFDVGGVPHRWVWQGLIKPAPLDQWRWQLPLICSTVCRLMGVEHPPASDYLFMIRFCLNGFGGLEHDNNTALMFSRNELNTPAGVRKLFQLVAHEYLHQWNVRRLRPRELTPYNYSAETITASLWFAEGITSYYDSLLVLRAGLCSNADYFDDLGKDINRYLCTPGKAVQSLVASSEEAWIKLYRRDAHSDNQQISYYLKGQLVALLLDIHLLSKGFCLGQLLQELWQKFGIYQRGYSPEDLLNAAAKFDDNLLSILPIWLNSIEDLPLESNLLMVGMRLASADAKHAFSGIGLELNNGELRICKLARDSPGESAGLCVGDEILAIDGERCRSIDFFDQYLQPNYIHRLLISHDGCISEMLLCPSIIKPLSCSLVEDPDAASDAIKLRCRWLQGHG
;
A
#
# COMPACT_ATOMS: atom_id res chain seq x y z
N MET A 1 23.11 -4.64 -29.27
CA MET A 1 24.15 -4.59 -28.21
C MET A 1 23.68 -5.54 -27.10
N ILE A 2 24.60 -6.27 -26.49
CA ILE A 2 24.30 -7.14 -25.35
C ILE A 2 24.11 -6.22 -24.14
N GLY A 3 22.97 -6.29 -23.49
CA GLY A 3 22.67 -5.50 -22.30
C GLY A 3 23.32 -6.10 -21.03
N PRO A 4 23.07 -5.50 -19.86
CA PRO A 4 23.57 -6.00 -18.58
C PRO A 4 23.08 -7.41 -18.29
N HIS A 5 24.00 -8.23 -17.75
CA HIS A 5 23.70 -9.57 -17.27
C HIS A 5 23.96 -9.66 -15.76
N TYR A 6 22.99 -10.09 -15.01
CA TYR A 6 23.10 -10.35 -13.57
C TYR A 6 23.13 -11.85 -13.29
N TRP A 7 24.03 -12.25 -12.45
CA TRP A 7 24.08 -13.59 -11.90
C TRP A 7 23.89 -13.51 -10.38
N LEU A 8 22.90 -14.21 -9.85
CA LEU A 8 22.61 -14.28 -8.42
C LEU A 8 22.96 -15.69 -7.90
N ASP A 9 23.88 -15.76 -6.96
CA ASP A 9 24.18 -16.99 -6.23
C ASP A 9 23.43 -17.01 -4.89
N LEU A 10 22.37 -17.81 -4.85
CA LEU A 10 21.48 -18.02 -3.72
C LEU A 10 21.71 -19.40 -3.05
N SER A 11 22.75 -20.13 -3.44
CA SER A 11 22.99 -21.52 -2.99
C SER A 11 23.09 -21.68 -1.47
N ASN A 12 23.43 -20.60 -0.73
CA ASN A 12 23.48 -20.55 0.72
C ASN A 12 22.39 -19.63 1.32
N ALA A 13 21.13 -19.83 0.95
CA ALA A 13 20.01 -19.01 1.38
C ALA A 13 19.83 -18.92 2.91
N SER A 14 20.23 -19.98 3.65
CA SER A 14 20.17 -20.00 5.12
C SER A 14 21.06 -18.95 5.80
N SER A 15 22.07 -18.43 5.09
CA SER A 15 22.89 -17.32 5.58
C SER A 15 22.18 -15.96 5.51
N GLN A 16 21.00 -15.91 4.91
CA GLN A 16 20.25 -14.67 4.61
C GLN A 16 21.09 -13.66 3.79
N ARG A 17 22.00 -14.19 2.97
CA ARG A 17 22.86 -13.43 2.06
C ARG A 17 22.89 -14.10 0.70
N PHE A 18 23.11 -13.28 -0.33
CA PHE A 18 23.38 -13.77 -1.68
C PHE A 18 24.42 -12.88 -2.36
N GLN A 19 25.07 -13.45 -3.37
CA GLN A 19 26.06 -12.73 -4.18
C GLN A 19 25.46 -12.35 -5.51
N VAL A 20 25.82 -11.17 -5.98
CA VAL A 20 25.47 -10.67 -7.32
C VAL A 20 26.75 -10.42 -8.10
N GLU A 21 26.81 -10.95 -9.32
CA GLU A 21 27.77 -10.57 -10.33
C GLU A 21 27.01 -9.87 -11.47
N LEU A 22 27.39 -8.64 -11.79
CA LEU A 22 26.85 -7.86 -12.90
C LEU A 22 27.93 -7.71 -13.97
N LYS A 23 27.64 -8.15 -15.20
CA LYS A 23 28.47 -7.93 -16.38
C LYS A 23 27.79 -6.95 -17.32
N CYS A 24 28.55 -5.95 -17.78
CA CYS A 24 28.06 -4.96 -18.72
C CYS A 24 29.22 -4.37 -19.55
N THR A 25 28.90 -3.80 -20.73
CA THR A 25 29.88 -3.14 -21.60
C THR A 25 29.57 -1.66 -21.67
N PRO A 26 30.35 -0.78 -20.98
CA PRO A 26 30.13 0.64 -20.98
C PRO A 26 30.42 1.25 -22.35
N GLN A 27 29.63 2.26 -22.74
CA GLN A 27 29.82 2.99 -24.00
C GLN A 27 30.61 4.29 -23.85
N THR A 28 30.78 4.74 -22.59
CA THR A 28 31.47 5.98 -22.24
C THR A 28 32.60 5.69 -21.24
N SER A 29 33.59 6.60 -21.16
CA SER A 29 34.73 6.45 -20.23
C SER A 29 34.39 6.74 -18.77
N ARG A 30 33.19 7.26 -18.51
CA ARG A 30 32.71 7.61 -17.18
C ARG A 30 31.25 7.13 -17.06
N ILE A 31 30.97 6.29 -16.08
CA ILE A 31 29.65 5.77 -15.84
C ILE A 31 29.29 5.85 -14.36
N LYS A 32 28.00 5.99 -14.08
CA LYS A 32 27.42 5.88 -12.73
C LYS A 32 26.74 4.51 -12.57
N LEU A 33 27.01 3.87 -11.44
CA LEU A 33 26.18 2.77 -10.93
C LEU A 33 25.21 3.35 -9.90
N GLN A 34 23.95 2.95 -9.97
CA GLN A 34 22.89 3.43 -9.06
C GLN A 34 22.07 2.24 -8.55
N LEU A 35 22.02 2.05 -7.23
CA LEU A 35 20.97 1.22 -6.62
C LEU A 35 19.74 2.10 -6.38
N PRO A 36 18.52 1.65 -6.72
CA PRO A 36 17.31 2.39 -6.39
C PRO A 36 17.23 2.74 -4.91
N VAL A 37 16.61 3.85 -4.58
CA VAL A 37 16.32 4.23 -3.18
C VAL A 37 14.90 3.85 -2.78
N TRP A 38 14.04 3.58 -3.76
CA TRP A 38 12.65 3.19 -3.57
C TRP A 38 12.16 2.28 -4.70
N THR A 39 10.95 1.75 -4.56
CA THR A 39 10.24 0.99 -5.61
C THR A 39 8.88 1.63 -5.85
N PRO A 40 8.34 1.67 -7.08
CA PRO A 40 6.97 2.10 -7.38
C PRO A 40 5.96 1.40 -6.46
N GLY A 41 4.91 2.11 -6.05
CA GLY A 41 3.95 1.65 -5.05
C GLY A 41 4.40 1.80 -3.58
N SER A 42 5.66 2.24 -3.34
CA SER A 42 6.19 2.40 -1.99
C SER A 42 6.91 3.75 -1.86
N TYR A 43 6.20 4.78 -1.52
CA TYR A 43 6.68 6.16 -1.44
C TYR A 43 7.50 6.43 -0.17
N LEU A 44 8.59 5.67 -0.02
CA LEU A 44 9.54 5.75 1.09
C LEU A 44 10.94 5.48 0.60
N ASP A 45 11.92 6.30 1.00
CA ASP A 45 13.33 5.94 0.86
C ASP A 45 13.63 4.72 1.74
N ARG A 46 13.86 3.59 1.10
CA ARG A 46 14.12 2.28 1.71
C ARG A 46 15.57 2.08 2.13
N ALA A 47 16.47 2.99 1.68
CA ALA A 47 17.89 2.89 1.94
C ALA A 47 18.48 1.50 1.60
N TYR A 48 18.08 0.90 0.48
CA TYR A 48 18.46 -0.47 0.09
C TYR A 48 19.97 -0.72 0.12
N ALA A 49 20.75 0.32 -0.20
CA ALA A 49 22.22 0.24 -0.20
C ALA A 49 22.84 -0.05 1.18
N ARG A 50 22.06 0.02 2.28
CA ARG A 50 22.53 -0.40 3.63
C ARG A 50 22.82 -1.88 3.70
N HIS A 51 22.20 -2.68 2.84
CA HIS A 51 22.36 -4.13 2.77
C HIS A 51 23.40 -4.58 1.75
N LEU A 52 24.00 -3.65 0.99
CA LEU A 52 25.03 -3.94 0.00
C LEU A 52 26.41 -4.00 0.66
N GLU A 53 27.10 -5.12 0.45
CA GLU A 53 28.41 -5.42 1.01
C GLU A 53 29.44 -5.66 -0.09
N GLY A 54 30.71 -5.21 0.12
CA GLY A 54 31.87 -5.66 -0.63
C GLY A 54 31.84 -5.36 -2.13
N LEU A 55 31.38 -4.17 -2.55
CA LEU A 55 31.37 -3.79 -3.98
C LEU A 55 32.78 -3.76 -4.55
N VAL A 56 33.03 -4.62 -5.52
CA VAL A 56 34.33 -4.73 -6.24
C VAL A 56 34.04 -4.67 -7.73
N VAL A 57 34.89 -3.95 -8.46
CA VAL A 57 34.75 -3.76 -9.90
C VAL A 57 36.05 -4.14 -10.58
N PHE A 58 35.95 -4.98 -11.61
CA PHE A 58 37.07 -5.32 -12.50
C PHE A 58 36.78 -4.95 -13.94
N GLN A 59 37.82 -4.54 -14.65
CA GLN A 59 37.80 -4.43 -16.10
C GLN A 59 39.06 -5.10 -16.66
N ALA A 60 38.90 -6.16 -17.43
CA ALA A 60 39.94 -7.14 -17.69
C ALA A 60 40.54 -7.62 -16.35
N ASP A 61 41.87 -7.60 -16.18
CA ASP A 61 42.56 -8.03 -14.96
C ASP A 61 42.81 -6.88 -13.97
N GLN A 62 42.25 -5.69 -14.22
CA GLN A 62 42.50 -4.51 -13.38
C GLN A 62 41.28 -4.22 -12.49
N GLN A 63 41.52 -4.16 -11.18
CA GLN A 63 40.53 -3.68 -10.22
C GLN A 63 40.40 -2.16 -10.35
N LEU A 64 39.16 -1.67 -10.47
CA LEU A 64 38.83 -0.26 -10.56
C LEU A 64 38.32 0.28 -9.23
N CYS A 65 38.58 1.58 -9.00
CA CYS A 65 38.03 2.28 -7.84
C CYS A 65 36.58 2.71 -8.13
N ALA A 66 35.63 2.22 -7.34
CA ALA A 66 34.25 2.68 -7.34
C ALA A 66 34.11 3.85 -6.35
N ARG A 67 34.19 5.09 -6.85
CA ARG A 67 34.06 6.29 -6.01
C ARG A 67 32.61 6.53 -5.63
N ARG A 68 32.26 6.47 -4.36
CA ARG A 68 30.91 6.75 -3.87
C ARG A 68 30.53 8.21 -4.11
N LEU A 69 29.36 8.45 -4.72
CA LEU A 69 28.79 9.77 -4.97
C LEU A 69 27.68 10.11 -3.96
N THR A 70 26.79 9.14 -3.68
CA THR A 70 25.72 9.24 -2.70
C THR A 70 25.67 7.96 -1.86
N SER A 71 24.71 7.85 -0.95
CA SER A 71 24.50 6.61 -0.20
C SER A 71 24.23 5.37 -1.09
N SER A 72 23.73 5.59 -2.32
CA SER A 72 23.25 4.54 -3.23
C SER A 72 23.86 4.59 -4.63
N SER A 73 24.90 5.42 -4.87
CA SER A 73 25.51 5.55 -6.19
C SER A 73 27.03 5.66 -6.18
N TRP A 74 27.65 5.16 -7.26
CA TRP A 74 29.11 5.10 -7.43
C TRP A 74 29.50 5.54 -8.83
N LEU A 75 30.63 6.23 -8.93
CA LEU A 75 31.26 6.65 -10.17
C LEU A 75 32.42 5.74 -10.49
N LEU A 76 32.48 5.29 -11.74
CA LEU A 76 33.58 4.52 -12.30
C LEU A 76 34.23 5.29 -13.47
N ILE A 77 35.57 5.19 -13.57
CA ILE A 77 36.31 5.58 -14.76
C ILE A 77 36.73 4.28 -15.44
N VAL A 78 36.28 4.10 -16.68
CA VAL A 78 36.34 2.84 -17.41
C VAL A 78 36.86 3.02 -18.84
N ARG A 79 37.22 1.92 -19.48
CA ARG A 79 37.53 1.89 -20.91
C ARG A 79 36.26 1.51 -21.69
N PRO A 80 35.76 2.39 -22.58
CA PRO A 80 34.60 2.07 -23.40
C PRO A 80 34.81 0.83 -24.26
N GLY A 81 33.75 0.03 -24.46
CA GLY A 81 33.79 -1.17 -25.30
C GLY A 81 34.39 -2.40 -24.66
N LEU A 82 34.98 -2.31 -23.45
CA LEU A 82 35.47 -3.47 -22.68
C LEU A 82 34.49 -3.84 -21.57
N GLU A 83 34.25 -5.13 -21.41
CA GLU A 83 33.36 -5.66 -20.39
C GLU A 83 33.84 -5.27 -18.97
N LEU A 84 32.88 -4.92 -18.11
CA LEU A 84 33.03 -4.76 -16.67
C LEU A 84 32.44 -5.98 -15.98
N SER A 85 33.11 -6.44 -14.92
CA SER A 85 32.58 -7.37 -13.93
C SER A 85 32.47 -6.64 -12.60
N ILE A 86 31.25 -6.60 -12.04
CA ILE A 86 30.92 -5.91 -10.80
C ILE A 86 30.34 -6.94 -9.84
N SER A 87 30.99 -7.15 -8.71
CA SER A 87 30.56 -8.14 -7.71
C SER A 87 30.24 -7.46 -6.40
N TYR A 88 29.18 -7.90 -5.75
CA TYR A 88 28.75 -7.44 -4.41
C TYR A 88 27.86 -8.46 -3.72
N GLY A 89 27.87 -8.42 -2.39
CA GLY A 89 26.97 -9.19 -1.56
C GLY A 89 25.75 -8.38 -1.13
N LEU A 90 24.66 -9.07 -0.79
CA LEU A 90 23.45 -8.47 -0.27
C LEU A 90 22.91 -9.26 0.91
N LEU A 91 22.54 -8.53 1.96
CA LEU A 91 21.81 -9.07 3.10
C LEU A 91 20.31 -9.07 2.77
N ALA A 92 19.63 -10.20 3.03
CA ALA A 92 18.22 -10.44 2.70
C ALA A 92 17.45 -10.88 3.94
N VAL A 93 17.18 -9.93 4.85
CA VAL A 93 16.60 -10.18 6.18
C VAL A 93 15.23 -9.54 6.41
N GLU A 94 14.77 -8.70 5.48
CA GLU A 94 13.52 -7.96 5.65
C GLU A 94 12.37 -8.66 4.95
N ALA A 95 11.56 -9.39 5.70
CA ALA A 95 10.36 -10.04 5.19
C ALA A 95 9.27 -9.01 4.84
N SER A 96 9.24 -8.57 3.59
CA SER A 96 8.29 -7.59 3.05
C SER A 96 8.10 -7.83 1.56
N VAL A 97 7.00 -7.35 1.00
CA VAL A 97 6.77 -7.29 -0.46
C VAL A 97 7.65 -6.24 -1.16
N ARG A 98 8.44 -5.46 -0.42
CA ARG A 98 9.22 -4.31 -0.90
C ARG A 98 10.72 -4.46 -0.70
N SER A 99 11.18 -5.57 -0.16
CA SER A 99 12.59 -5.81 0.20
C SER A 99 12.99 -7.27 -0.03
N ASN A 100 14.30 -7.55 0.04
CA ASN A 100 14.81 -8.91 -0.10
C ASN A 100 14.75 -9.64 1.24
N TRP A 101 14.32 -10.90 1.21
CA TRP A 101 14.47 -11.80 2.33
C TRP A 101 14.71 -13.23 1.85
N LEU A 102 15.49 -13.97 2.63
CA LEU A 102 15.81 -15.38 2.43
C LEU A 102 15.74 -16.10 3.77
N ASP A 103 15.29 -17.34 3.73
CA ASP A 103 15.42 -18.29 4.83
C ASP A 103 15.82 -19.67 4.30
N GLN A 104 15.79 -20.69 5.16
CA GLN A 104 16.17 -22.05 4.78
C GLN A 104 15.27 -22.68 3.72
N GLY A 105 14.00 -22.27 3.61
CA GLY A 105 13.01 -22.91 2.73
C GLY A 105 12.45 -22.00 1.63
N HIS A 106 12.57 -20.68 1.82
CA HIS A 106 11.91 -19.71 0.96
C HIS A 106 12.73 -18.44 0.77
N GLY A 107 12.37 -17.67 -0.24
CA GLY A 107 12.93 -16.34 -0.48
C GLY A 107 12.00 -15.48 -1.33
N PHE A 108 12.26 -14.18 -1.24
CA PHE A 108 11.62 -13.19 -2.10
C PHE A 108 12.63 -12.08 -2.40
N LEU A 109 12.77 -11.75 -3.68
CA LEU A 109 13.69 -10.72 -4.16
C LEU A 109 12.94 -9.69 -4.98
N THR A 110 13.15 -8.43 -4.68
CA THR A 110 12.74 -7.30 -5.52
C THR A 110 13.96 -6.64 -6.14
N ALA A 111 13.96 -6.44 -7.44
CA ALA A 111 15.14 -5.93 -8.14
C ALA A 111 15.52 -4.51 -7.72
N ALA A 112 14.58 -3.69 -7.25
CA ALA A 112 14.88 -2.40 -6.65
C ALA A 112 15.88 -2.47 -5.48
N ALA A 113 15.91 -3.60 -4.75
CA ALA A 113 16.76 -3.79 -3.59
C ALA A 113 18.09 -4.53 -3.88
N TRP A 114 18.33 -4.95 -5.16
CA TRP A 114 19.57 -5.66 -5.49
C TRP A 114 20.18 -5.30 -6.84
N ALA A 115 19.39 -4.83 -7.83
CA ALA A 115 19.90 -4.60 -9.17
C ALA A 115 20.53 -3.21 -9.30
N LEU A 116 21.84 -3.12 -9.50
CA LEU A 116 22.50 -1.86 -9.82
C LEU A 116 22.17 -1.44 -11.26
N GLU A 117 21.56 -0.26 -11.43
CA GLU A 117 21.39 0.37 -12.73
C GLU A 117 22.75 0.86 -13.26
N VAL A 118 23.04 0.57 -14.53
CA VAL A 118 24.23 1.06 -15.23
C VAL A 118 23.82 2.26 -16.09
N GLU A 119 24.40 3.42 -15.84
CA GLU A 119 24.12 4.64 -16.59
C GLU A 119 24.21 4.42 -18.11
N GLY A 120 23.17 4.87 -18.83
CA GLY A 120 23.07 4.72 -20.28
C GLY A 120 22.59 3.35 -20.78
N GLN A 121 22.34 2.38 -19.89
CA GLN A 121 21.90 1.02 -20.26
C GLN A 121 20.49 0.66 -19.78
N ARG A 122 19.75 1.59 -19.21
CA ARG A 122 18.39 1.38 -18.69
C ARG A 122 17.44 0.73 -19.71
N TRP A 123 17.51 1.15 -20.95
CA TRP A 123 16.60 0.72 -22.02
C TRP A 123 17.11 -0.47 -22.83
N PHE A 124 18.24 -1.05 -22.46
CA PHE A 124 18.70 -2.30 -23.04
C PHE A 124 17.97 -3.49 -22.42
N SER A 125 17.94 -4.61 -23.13
CA SER A 125 17.48 -5.86 -22.56
C SER A 125 18.45 -6.33 -21.47
N HIS A 126 17.91 -6.71 -20.31
CA HIS A 126 18.65 -7.25 -19.18
C HIS A 126 18.44 -8.75 -19.09
N THR A 127 19.45 -9.49 -18.73
CA THR A 127 19.34 -10.93 -18.48
C THR A 127 19.72 -11.25 -17.03
N LEU A 128 19.11 -12.31 -16.48
CA LEU A 128 19.29 -12.73 -15.10
C LEU A 128 19.48 -14.25 -15.05
N SER A 129 20.57 -14.70 -14.44
CA SER A 129 20.82 -16.10 -14.11
C SER A 129 20.70 -16.34 -12.61
N LEU A 130 19.99 -17.38 -12.22
CA LEU A 130 19.80 -17.77 -10.83
C LEU A 130 20.48 -19.11 -10.53
N LYS A 131 21.34 -19.13 -9.50
CA LYS A 131 21.87 -20.36 -8.91
C LYS A 131 21.17 -20.58 -7.57
N LEU A 132 20.36 -21.62 -7.48
CA LEU A 132 19.45 -21.88 -6.37
C LEU A 132 19.90 -23.06 -5.50
N PRO A 133 19.44 -23.15 -4.25
CA PRO A 133 19.47 -24.38 -3.49
C PRO A 133 18.73 -25.51 -4.22
N LEU A 134 19.15 -26.75 -3.96
CA LEU A 134 18.53 -27.93 -4.60
C LEU A 134 17.04 -28.03 -4.25
N GLY A 135 16.19 -28.21 -5.28
CA GLY A 135 14.75 -28.38 -5.15
C GLY A 135 13.95 -27.08 -5.01
N TRP A 136 14.61 -25.92 -5.04
CA TRP A 136 13.89 -24.66 -5.05
C TRP A 136 13.24 -24.37 -6.39
N GLN A 137 12.01 -23.85 -6.33
CA GLN A 137 11.24 -23.38 -7.47
C GLN A 137 11.35 -21.85 -7.60
N VAL A 138 11.01 -21.34 -8.78
CA VAL A 138 10.99 -19.90 -9.08
C VAL A 138 9.61 -19.51 -9.58
N ALA A 139 9.04 -18.45 -9.02
CA ALA A 139 7.88 -17.77 -9.60
C ALA A 139 8.23 -16.29 -9.84
N THR A 140 8.13 -15.88 -11.09
CA THR A 140 8.34 -14.51 -11.56
C THR A 140 7.58 -14.30 -12.85
N SER A 141 7.31 -13.05 -13.21
CA SER A 141 6.74 -12.66 -14.51
C SER A 141 7.80 -12.37 -15.58
N LEU A 142 9.10 -12.49 -15.26
CA LEU A 142 10.16 -12.38 -16.26
C LEU A 142 10.07 -13.52 -17.29
N SER A 143 10.36 -13.20 -18.55
CA SER A 143 10.42 -14.20 -19.62
C SER A 143 11.55 -15.19 -19.36
N GLN A 144 11.24 -16.48 -19.29
CA GLN A 144 12.24 -17.53 -19.12
C GLN A 144 12.86 -17.89 -20.49
N LEU A 145 14.19 -17.83 -20.61
CA LEU A 145 14.94 -18.20 -21.80
C LEU A 145 15.52 -19.62 -21.75
N GLY A 146 15.68 -20.16 -20.54
CA GLY A 146 16.25 -21.47 -20.28
C GLY A 146 16.20 -21.78 -18.80
N ASP A 147 16.77 -22.91 -18.38
CA ASP A 147 16.81 -23.29 -16.98
C ASP A 147 17.61 -22.28 -16.15
N GLY A 148 16.94 -21.63 -15.19
CA GLY A 148 17.52 -20.57 -14.36
C GLY A 148 17.93 -19.29 -15.09
N LEU A 149 17.57 -19.10 -16.38
CA LEU A 149 17.91 -17.93 -17.17
C LEU A 149 16.63 -17.15 -17.56
N TYR A 150 16.60 -15.89 -17.21
CA TYR A 150 15.45 -14.98 -17.40
C TYR A 150 15.86 -13.72 -18.16
N LYS A 151 14.87 -13.04 -18.73
CA LYS A 151 15.05 -11.80 -19.50
C LYS A 151 14.02 -10.76 -19.10
N ALA A 152 14.50 -9.52 -18.92
CA ALA A 152 13.69 -8.31 -18.93
C ALA A 152 14.00 -7.48 -20.18
N ASP A 153 13.01 -6.85 -20.79
CA ASP A 153 13.20 -6.05 -22.00
C ASP A 153 13.93 -4.73 -21.72
N ASN A 154 13.88 -4.26 -20.48
CA ASN A 154 14.61 -3.09 -19.98
C ASN A 154 14.75 -3.16 -18.45
N TYR A 155 15.43 -2.18 -17.86
CA TYR A 155 15.62 -2.10 -16.42
C TYR A 155 14.32 -1.87 -15.64
N ASP A 156 13.36 -1.12 -16.20
CA ASP A 156 12.07 -0.86 -15.56
C ASP A 156 11.27 -2.16 -15.39
N GLN A 157 11.26 -3.02 -16.41
CA GLN A 157 10.66 -4.35 -16.32
C GLN A 157 11.40 -5.26 -15.32
N LEU A 158 12.74 -5.15 -15.23
CA LEU A 158 13.47 -5.91 -14.23
C LEU A 158 13.06 -5.50 -12.81
N ILE A 159 12.93 -4.19 -12.54
CA ILE A 159 12.44 -3.65 -11.26
C ILE A 159 11.02 -4.12 -10.95
N ASP A 160 10.19 -4.22 -11.98
CA ASP A 160 8.76 -4.54 -11.88
C ASP A 160 8.45 -6.04 -11.76
N CYS A 161 9.45 -6.89 -11.85
CA CYS A 161 9.28 -8.35 -11.78
C CYS A 161 9.97 -8.94 -10.57
N PRO A 162 9.36 -8.93 -9.38
CA PRO A 162 9.88 -9.62 -8.22
C PRO A 162 9.94 -11.14 -8.45
N ILE A 163 10.69 -11.82 -7.59
CA ILE A 163 10.98 -13.24 -7.71
C ILE A 163 10.67 -13.92 -6.37
N ALA A 164 9.67 -14.80 -6.35
CA ALA A 164 9.43 -15.71 -5.24
C ALA A 164 10.23 -17.01 -5.45
N LEU A 165 10.84 -17.51 -4.39
CA LEU A 165 11.82 -18.59 -4.43
C LEU A 165 11.53 -19.65 -3.36
N GLY A 166 11.79 -20.92 -3.65
CA GLY A 166 11.72 -22.01 -2.66
C GLY A 166 10.51 -22.92 -2.85
N ALA A 167 10.01 -23.50 -1.75
CA ALA A 167 8.83 -24.35 -1.80
C ALA A 167 7.56 -23.51 -1.98
N MET A 168 6.79 -23.82 -3.01
CA MET A 168 5.56 -23.08 -3.36
C MET A 168 4.48 -24.05 -3.82
N GLU A 169 3.23 -23.65 -3.60
CA GLU A 169 2.06 -24.28 -4.19
C GLU A 169 1.41 -23.31 -5.18
N GLU A 170 0.68 -23.83 -6.14
CA GLU A 170 0.11 -23.06 -7.24
C GLU A 170 -1.27 -23.56 -7.65
N ILE A 171 -2.16 -22.62 -7.99
CA ILE A 171 -3.32 -22.86 -8.82
C ILE A 171 -3.33 -21.92 -10.02
N THR A 172 -3.93 -22.37 -11.11
CA THR A 172 -4.10 -21.60 -12.33
C THR A 172 -5.58 -21.38 -12.63
N PHE A 173 -5.91 -20.24 -13.22
CA PHE A 173 -7.25 -19.91 -13.68
C PHE A 173 -7.17 -18.94 -14.87
N ASP A 174 -8.31 -18.68 -15.50
CA ASP A 174 -8.42 -17.80 -16.67
C ASP A 174 -9.35 -16.62 -16.38
N VAL A 175 -9.04 -15.47 -16.94
CA VAL A 175 -9.89 -14.28 -16.91
C VAL A 175 -9.93 -13.65 -18.31
N GLY A 176 -11.05 -13.81 -19.00
CA GLY A 176 -11.23 -13.28 -20.35
C GLY A 176 -10.23 -13.79 -21.38
N GLY A 177 -9.79 -15.05 -21.26
CA GLY A 177 -8.78 -15.66 -22.13
C GLY A 177 -7.34 -15.39 -21.72
N VAL A 178 -7.11 -14.68 -20.61
CA VAL A 178 -5.76 -14.39 -20.07
C VAL A 178 -5.45 -15.34 -18.92
N PRO A 179 -4.34 -16.12 -19.01
CA PRO A 179 -3.95 -17.06 -17.97
C PRO A 179 -3.46 -16.32 -16.70
N HIS A 180 -3.91 -16.80 -15.55
CA HIS A 180 -3.52 -16.30 -14.24
C HIS A 180 -2.91 -17.44 -13.41
N ARG A 181 -1.90 -17.08 -12.61
CA ARG A 181 -1.26 -17.97 -11.66
C ARG A 181 -1.40 -17.37 -10.25
N TRP A 182 -1.86 -18.17 -9.31
CA TRP A 182 -1.87 -17.85 -7.88
C TRP A 182 -0.86 -18.77 -7.20
N VAL A 183 0.28 -18.19 -6.83
CA VAL A 183 1.40 -18.91 -6.23
C VAL A 183 1.52 -18.45 -4.77
N TRP A 184 1.65 -19.41 -3.85
CA TRP A 184 1.81 -19.04 -2.45
C TRP A 184 2.95 -19.78 -1.74
N GLN A 185 3.48 -19.10 -0.75
CA GLN A 185 4.45 -19.58 0.21
C GLN A 185 3.87 -19.57 1.61
N GLY A 186 4.37 -20.46 2.47
CA GLY A 186 3.89 -20.58 3.84
C GLY A 186 2.77 -21.62 4.01
N LEU A 187 2.58 -22.01 5.26
CA LEU A 187 1.72 -23.14 5.59
C LEU A 187 0.28 -22.68 5.81
N ILE A 188 -0.65 -23.17 4.97
CA ILE A 188 -2.10 -23.06 5.17
C ILE A 188 -2.65 -24.48 5.21
N LYS A 189 -3.36 -24.85 6.30
CA LYS A 189 -3.96 -26.18 6.45
C LYS A 189 -5.38 -26.08 7.00
N PRO A 190 -6.38 -26.57 6.27
CA PRO A 190 -6.35 -26.91 4.83
C PRO A 190 -6.35 -25.64 3.96
N ALA A 191 -5.65 -25.66 2.83
CA ALA A 191 -5.77 -24.59 1.84
C ALA A 191 -7.15 -24.69 1.16
N PRO A 192 -7.93 -23.57 1.06
CA PRO A 192 -9.28 -23.60 0.47
C PRO A 192 -9.24 -23.57 -1.06
N LEU A 193 -8.55 -24.52 -1.68
CA LEU A 193 -8.25 -24.56 -3.12
C LEU A 193 -9.50 -24.49 -3.99
N ASP A 194 -10.52 -25.28 -3.66
CA ASP A 194 -11.76 -25.30 -4.44
C ASP A 194 -12.48 -23.96 -4.39
N GLN A 195 -12.43 -23.26 -3.26
CA GLN A 195 -13.00 -21.92 -3.12
C GLN A 195 -12.21 -20.90 -3.93
N TRP A 196 -10.89 -20.87 -3.83
CA TRP A 196 -10.06 -19.92 -4.57
C TRP A 196 -10.18 -20.07 -6.09
N ARG A 197 -10.34 -21.30 -6.60
CA ARG A 197 -10.50 -21.58 -8.04
C ARG A 197 -11.68 -20.87 -8.70
N TRP A 198 -12.74 -20.55 -7.94
CA TRP A 198 -13.88 -19.80 -8.48
C TRP A 198 -13.96 -18.36 -7.95
N GLN A 199 -13.47 -18.08 -6.75
CA GLN A 199 -13.53 -16.73 -6.15
C GLN A 199 -12.54 -15.76 -6.80
N LEU A 200 -11.29 -16.16 -7.02
CA LEU A 200 -10.28 -15.30 -7.62
C LEU A 200 -10.66 -14.83 -9.03
N PRO A 201 -11.11 -15.71 -9.96
CA PRO A 201 -11.59 -15.27 -11.28
C PRO A 201 -12.76 -14.29 -11.20
N LEU A 202 -13.68 -14.46 -10.23
CA LEU A 202 -14.81 -13.53 -10.05
C LEU A 202 -14.35 -12.13 -9.69
N ILE A 203 -13.39 -12.00 -8.75
CA ILE A 203 -12.82 -10.71 -8.38
C ILE A 203 -12.17 -10.06 -9.61
N CYS A 204 -11.27 -10.77 -10.28
CA CYS A 204 -10.53 -10.26 -11.44
C CYS A 204 -11.48 -9.85 -12.58
N SER A 205 -12.49 -10.67 -12.89
CA SER A 205 -13.50 -10.36 -13.91
C SER A 205 -14.35 -9.15 -13.51
N THR A 206 -14.59 -8.94 -12.21
CA THR A 206 -15.34 -7.77 -11.74
C THR A 206 -14.54 -6.49 -11.90
N VAL A 207 -13.22 -6.54 -11.69
CA VAL A 207 -12.31 -5.42 -12.00
C VAL A 207 -12.30 -5.13 -13.50
N CYS A 208 -12.22 -6.15 -14.36
CA CYS A 208 -12.29 -5.96 -15.83
C CYS A 208 -13.61 -5.27 -16.24
N ARG A 209 -14.74 -5.70 -15.66
CA ARG A 209 -16.05 -5.05 -15.91
C ARG A 209 -16.07 -3.60 -15.46
N LEU A 210 -15.48 -3.25 -14.30
CA LEU A 210 -15.34 -1.87 -13.86
C LEU A 210 -14.61 -1.03 -14.92
N MET A 211 -13.56 -1.57 -15.51
CA MET A 211 -12.76 -0.90 -16.53
C MET A 211 -13.37 -0.95 -17.95
N GLY A 212 -14.56 -1.57 -18.10
CA GLY A 212 -15.25 -1.68 -19.38
C GLY A 212 -14.55 -2.59 -20.40
N VAL A 213 -13.82 -3.61 -19.93
CA VAL A 213 -13.07 -4.53 -20.77
C VAL A 213 -13.39 -5.99 -20.42
N GLU A 214 -13.16 -6.92 -21.36
CA GLU A 214 -13.37 -8.34 -21.14
C GLU A 214 -12.17 -9.03 -20.47
N HIS A 215 -10.96 -8.50 -20.69
CA HIS A 215 -9.71 -9.07 -20.20
C HIS A 215 -8.77 -7.97 -19.62
N PRO A 216 -7.83 -8.34 -18.75
CA PRO A 216 -6.84 -7.40 -18.23
C PRO A 216 -5.88 -6.91 -19.34
N PRO A 217 -5.15 -5.79 -19.11
CA PRO A 217 -4.20 -5.25 -20.07
C PRO A 217 -2.93 -6.10 -20.23
N ALA A 218 -2.62 -6.95 -19.27
CA ALA A 218 -1.49 -7.87 -19.32
C ALA A 218 -1.85 -9.14 -20.13
N SER A 219 -0.87 -9.80 -20.76
CA SER A 219 -1.03 -11.04 -21.49
C SER A 219 -1.09 -12.28 -20.59
N ASP A 220 -0.61 -12.15 -19.36
CA ASP A 220 -0.62 -13.14 -18.28
C ASP A 220 -0.57 -12.38 -16.95
N TYR A 221 -0.96 -13.02 -15.84
CA TYR A 221 -0.88 -12.39 -14.53
C TYR A 221 -0.45 -13.35 -13.43
N LEU A 222 0.49 -12.90 -12.58
CA LEU A 222 1.04 -13.70 -11.50
C LEU A 222 0.75 -13.03 -10.12
N PHE A 223 -0.02 -13.73 -9.29
CA PHE A 223 -0.10 -13.40 -7.86
C PHE A 223 0.96 -14.21 -7.10
N MET A 224 1.81 -13.52 -6.33
CA MET A 224 2.77 -14.13 -5.41
C MET A 224 2.39 -13.76 -4.00
N ILE A 225 1.91 -14.71 -3.20
CA ILE A 225 1.49 -14.44 -1.84
C ILE A 225 2.30 -15.23 -0.83
N ARG A 226 2.75 -14.53 0.23
CA ARG A 226 3.30 -15.13 1.42
C ARG A 226 2.29 -15.12 2.55
N PHE A 227 1.89 -16.32 3.01
CA PHE A 227 1.11 -16.47 4.23
C PHE A 227 2.04 -16.61 5.43
N CYS A 228 2.01 -15.62 6.32
CA CYS A 228 2.87 -15.54 7.50
C CYS A 228 2.03 -15.53 8.80
N LEU A 229 2.69 -15.51 9.95
CA LEU A 229 1.98 -15.43 11.23
C LEU A 229 1.33 -14.06 11.42
N ASN A 230 2.10 -12.99 11.16
CA ASN A 230 1.66 -11.61 11.22
C ASN A 230 2.18 -10.87 9.98
N GLY A 231 1.31 -10.21 9.25
CA GLY A 231 1.67 -9.41 8.09
C GLY A 231 0.46 -9.07 7.24
N PHE A 232 0.52 -7.91 6.61
CA PHE A 232 -0.46 -7.43 5.66
C PHE A 232 0.22 -6.43 4.71
N GLY A 233 -0.06 -6.56 3.44
CA GLY A 233 0.36 -5.61 2.41
C GLY A 233 0.45 -6.22 1.04
N GLY A 234 0.38 -5.36 0.04
CA GLY A 234 0.59 -5.68 -1.35
C GLY A 234 1.61 -4.73 -1.98
N LEU A 235 2.05 -5.09 -3.15
CA LEU A 235 2.81 -4.23 -4.06
C LEU A 235 2.42 -4.61 -5.48
N GLU A 236 1.89 -3.63 -6.15
CA GLU A 236 1.39 -3.72 -7.51
C GLU A 236 2.51 -3.67 -8.55
N HIS A 237 2.30 -4.41 -9.64
CA HIS A 237 3.18 -4.47 -10.80
C HIS A 237 2.37 -4.54 -12.10
N ASP A 238 3.01 -4.44 -13.26
CA ASP A 238 2.32 -4.37 -14.55
C ASP A 238 1.55 -5.66 -14.90
N ASN A 239 2.14 -6.83 -14.61
CA ASN A 239 1.55 -8.13 -14.86
C ASN A 239 1.72 -9.13 -13.70
N ASN A 240 1.95 -8.62 -12.51
CA ASN A 240 2.04 -9.42 -11.30
C ASN A 240 1.75 -8.58 -10.06
N THR A 241 1.60 -9.22 -8.92
CA THR A 241 1.58 -8.57 -7.60
C THR A 241 2.23 -9.44 -6.55
N ALA A 242 2.92 -8.78 -5.62
CA ALA A 242 3.45 -9.42 -4.44
C ALA A 242 2.56 -9.12 -3.23
N LEU A 243 2.12 -10.15 -2.53
CA LEU A 243 1.21 -10.06 -1.39
C LEU A 243 1.83 -10.69 -0.14
N MET A 244 1.51 -10.10 1.01
CA MET A 244 1.79 -10.69 2.32
C MET A 244 0.52 -10.63 3.17
N PHE A 245 0.14 -11.75 3.76
CA PHE A 245 -1.11 -11.85 4.51
C PHE A 245 -0.97 -12.75 5.75
N SER A 246 -1.64 -12.36 6.85
CA SER A 246 -1.67 -13.17 8.06
C SER A 246 -2.57 -14.40 7.86
N ARG A 247 -1.98 -15.60 7.97
CA ARG A 247 -2.73 -16.85 7.87
C ARG A 247 -3.82 -17.00 8.95
N ASN A 248 -3.65 -16.35 10.10
CA ASN A 248 -4.62 -16.40 11.18
C ASN A 248 -5.93 -15.66 10.83
N GLU A 249 -5.84 -14.63 10.01
CA GLU A 249 -7.02 -13.90 9.50
C GLU A 249 -7.93 -14.81 8.67
N LEU A 250 -7.37 -15.80 7.97
CA LEU A 250 -8.15 -16.74 7.14
C LEU A 250 -9.13 -17.61 7.93
N ASN A 251 -9.02 -17.64 9.25
CA ASN A 251 -9.93 -18.39 10.12
C ASN A 251 -11.28 -17.68 10.34
N THR A 252 -11.45 -16.47 9.85
CA THR A 252 -12.68 -15.69 10.01
C THR A 252 -13.23 -15.22 8.66
N PRO A 253 -14.56 -15.13 8.48
CA PRO A 253 -15.16 -14.57 7.26
C PRO A 253 -14.67 -13.15 6.95
N ALA A 254 -14.49 -12.31 7.97
CA ALA A 254 -13.98 -10.96 7.82
C ALA A 254 -12.52 -10.95 7.31
N GLY A 255 -11.68 -11.85 7.82
CA GLY A 255 -10.29 -11.98 7.35
C GLY A 255 -10.18 -12.51 5.93
N VAL A 256 -11.04 -13.46 5.54
CA VAL A 256 -11.13 -13.92 4.13
C VAL A 256 -11.56 -12.77 3.22
N ARG A 257 -12.57 -11.97 3.64
CA ARG A 257 -13.00 -10.77 2.91
C ARG A 257 -11.86 -9.76 2.75
N LYS A 258 -11.09 -9.53 3.81
CA LYS A 258 -9.90 -8.65 3.79
C LYS A 258 -8.82 -9.14 2.81
N LEU A 259 -8.62 -10.46 2.68
CA LEU A 259 -7.75 -11.00 1.63
C LEU A 259 -8.28 -10.66 0.23
N PHE A 260 -9.59 -10.82 0.00
CA PHE A 260 -10.18 -10.52 -1.30
C PHE A 260 -10.18 -9.02 -1.64
N GLN A 261 -10.34 -8.15 -0.63
CA GLN A 261 -10.15 -6.71 -0.78
C GLN A 261 -8.71 -6.40 -1.22
N LEU A 262 -7.71 -6.99 -0.57
CA LEU A 262 -6.31 -6.84 -0.97
C LEU A 262 -6.07 -7.34 -2.42
N VAL A 263 -6.64 -8.48 -2.80
CA VAL A 263 -6.55 -9.00 -4.18
C VAL A 263 -7.18 -8.03 -5.18
N ALA A 264 -8.36 -7.50 -4.87
CA ALA A 264 -9.06 -6.53 -5.73
C ALA A 264 -8.27 -5.22 -5.88
N HIS A 265 -7.70 -4.73 -4.77
CA HIS A 265 -6.86 -3.54 -4.71
C HIS A 265 -5.65 -3.66 -5.64
N GLU A 266 -4.84 -4.69 -5.43
CA GLU A 266 -3.61 -4.91 -6.20
C GLU A 266 -3.90 -5.23 -7.68
N TYR A 267 -5.01 -5.93 -7.96
CA TYR A 267 -5.36 -6.25 -9.33
C TYR A 267 -5.86 -5.02 -10.11
N LEU A 268 -6.59 -4.10 -9.47
CA LEU A 268 -7.03 -2.85 -10.09
C LEU A 268 -5.84 -1.93 -10.44
N HIS A 269 -4.76 -2.03 -9.70
CA HIS A 269 -3.55 -1.26 -9.96
C HIS A 269 -2.92 -1.54 -11.34
N GLN A 270 -3.22 -2.65 -12.03
CA GLN A 270 -2.80 -2.83 -13.42
C GLN A 270 -3.19 -1.66 -14.32
N TRP A 271 -4.35 -1.06 -14.02
CA TRP A 271 -4.83 0.17 -14.68
C TRP A 271 -4.39 1.41 -13.91
N ASN A 272 -4.87 1.59 -12.71
CA ASN A 272 -4.61 2.71 -11.80
C ASN A 272 -3.76 2.24 -10.62
N VAL A 273 -2.46 2.32 -10.67
CA VAL A 273 -1.51 3.34 -11.08
C VAL A 273 -0.43 2.83 -12.08
N ARG A 274 -0.47 1.55 -12.48
CA ARG A 274 0.65 1.01 -13.25
C ARG A 274 0.72 1.58 -14.67
N ARG A 275 -0.42 1.79 -15.31
CA ARG A 275 -0.50 2.34 -16.68
C ARG A 275 -1.14 3.72 -16.73
N LEU A 276 -2.19 3.95 -15.95
CA LEU A 276 -2.79 5.27 -15.73
C LEU A 276 -2.14 5.89 -14.48
N ARG A 277 -1.06 6.66 -14.66
CA ARG A 277 -0.23 7.18 -13.58
C ARG A 277 -0.03 8.70 -13.67
N PRO A 278 0.30 9.36 -12.55
CA PRO A 278 0.71 10.77 -12.56
C PRO A 278 1.90 11.01 -13.48
N ARG A 279 1.94 12.15 -14.14
CA ARG A 279 3.05 12.51 -15.06
C ARG A 279 4.41 12.58 -14.36
N GLU A 280 4.43 12.93 -13.08
CA GLU A 280 5.65 13.00 -12.27
C GLU A 280 6.29 11.62 -12.11
N LEU A 281 5.50 10.55 -12.19
CA LEU A 281 5.95 9.16 -12.14
C LEU A 281 6.24 8.56 -13.53
N THR A 282 6.31 9.38 -14.61
CA THR A 282 6.47 8.91 -15.98
C THR A 282 7.62 9.64 -16.69
N PRO A 283 8.78 8.97 -16.91
CA PRO A 283 9.21 7.68 -16.40
C PRO A 283 9.56 7.74 -14.89
N TYR A 284 9.67 6.59 -14.25
CA TYR A 284 10.10 6.54 -12.85
C TYR A 284 11.54 7.03 -12.67
N ASN A 285 11.78 7.80 -11.60
CA ASN A 285 13.11 8.14 -11.13
C ASN A 285 13.44 7.33 -9.86
N TYR A 286 14.20 6.25 -10.01
CA TYR A 286 14.54 5.38 -8.87
C TYR A 286 15.62 5.94 -7.94
N SER A 287 16.26 7.05 -8.30
CA SER A 287 17.39 7.61 -7.54
C SER A 287 17.00 8.67 -6.51
N ALA A 288 15.74 9.11 -6.50
CA ALA A 288 15.22 10.13 -5.60
C ALA A 288 13.72 10.00 -5.42
N GLU A 289 13.20 10.58 -4.36
CA GLU A 289 11.77 10.75 -4.15
C GLU A 289 11.13 11.55 -5.28
N THR A 290 9.90 11.21 -5.61
CA THR A 290 9.10 11.89 -6.63
C THR A 290 7.81 12.37 -6.01
N ILE A 291 7.67 13.68 -5.85
CA ILE A 291 6.49 14.31 -5.26
C ILE A 291 5.38 14.39 -6.31
N THR A 292 4.17 14.00 -5.94
CA THR A 292 2.96 14.15 -6.75
C THR A 292 1.74 14.46 -5.87
N ALA A 293 0.88 15.32 -6.35
CA ALA A 293 -0.39 15.68 -5.70
C ALA A 293 -1.48 14.60 -5.89
N SER A 294 -1.22 13.52 -6.64
CA SER A 294 -2.25 12.61 -7.17
C SER A 294 -2.24 11.22 -6.55
N LEU A 295 -1.52 10.97 -5.41
CA LEU A 295 -1.56 9.66 -4.76
C LEU A 295 -2.95 9.33 -4.22
N TRP A 296 -3.74 10.32 -3.84
CA TRP A 296 -5.14 10.13 -3.45
C TRP A 296 -5.97 9.49 -4.57
N PHE A 297 -5.67 9.81 -5.83
CA PHE A 297 -6.36 9.22 -6.98
C PHE A 297 -5.84 7.80 -7.24
N ALA A 298 -4.53 7.61 -7.21
CA ALA A 298 -3.92 6.29 -7.41
C ALA A 298 -4.41 5.29 -6.35
N GLU A 299 -4.36 5.66 -5.08
CA GLU A 299 -4.60 4.76 -3.94
C GLU A 299 -6.01 4.89 -3.36
N GLY A 300 -6.52 6.12 -3.23
CA GLY A 300 -7.84 6.34 -2.66
C GLY A 300 -8.97 5.83 -3.54
N ILE A 301 -8.90 5.99 -4.87
CA ILE A 301 -9.86 5.38 -5.81
C ILE A 301 -9.78 3.85 -5.71
N THR A 302 -8.58 3.30 -5.65
CA THR A 302 -8.37 1.85 -5.56
C THR A 302 -8.90 1.30 -4.24
N SER A 303 -8.67 2.01 -3.12
CA SER A 303 -9.23 1.66 -1.80
C SER A 303 -10.76 1.78 -1.73
N TYR A 304 -11.36 2.71 -2.47
CA TYR A 304 -12.82 2.78 -2.59
C TYR A 304 -13.37 1.55 -3.30
N TYR A 305 -12.73 1.15 -4.38
CA TYR A 305 -13.21 0.04 -5.17
C TYR A 305 -12.88 -1.33 -4.59
N ASP A 306 -11.80 -1.50 -3.81
CA ASP A 306 -11.38 -2.82 -3.34
C ASP A 306 -12.50 -3.57 -2.59
N SER A 307 -13.15 -2.94 -1.64
CA SER A 307 -14.27 -3.50 -0.88
C SER A 307 -15.57 -3.58 -1.71
N LEU A 308 -15.84 -2.58 -2.54
CA LEU A 308 -17.02 -2.55 -3.41
C LEU A 308 -16.96 -3.62 -4.51
N LEU A 309 -15.78 -3.93 -5.02
CA LEU A 309 -15.57 -5.00 -6.01
C LEU A 309 -15.79 -6.39 -5.40
N VAL A 310 -15.40 -6.61 -4.15
CA VAL A 310 -15.70 -7.87 -3.43
C VAL A 310 -17.20 -8.04 -3.25
N LEU A 311 -17.94 -6.96 -2.94
CA LEU A 311 -19.40 -6.98 -2.91
C LEU A 311 -19.99 -7.29 -4.29
N ARG A 312 -19.55 -6.58 -5.34
CA ARG A 312 -20.02 -6.76 -6.72
C ARG A 312 -19.68 -8.14 -7.31
N ALA A 313 -18.65 -8.77 -6.80
CA ALA A 313 -18.30 -10.17 -7.10
C ALA A 313 -19.21 -11.18 -6.36
N GLY A 314 -20.10 -10.72 -5.46
CA GLY A 314 -20.97 -11.60 -4.67
C GLY A 314 -20.24 -12.37 -3.57
N LEU A 315 -19.08 -11.87 -3.11
CA LEU A 315 -18.24 -12.53 -2.10
C LEU A 315 -18.42 -11.98 -0.69
N CYS A 316 -19.27 -10.98 -0.52
CA CYS A 316 -19.74 -10.49 0.78
C CYS A 316 -21.16 -9.94 0.67
N SER A 317 -21.81 -9.69 1.79
CA SER A 317 -23.14 -9.07 1.85
C SER A 317 -23.07 -7.54 1.88
N ASN A 318 -24.21 -6.88 1.59
CA ASN A 318 -24.34 -5.43 1.79
C ASN A 318 -24.02 -5.02 3.24
N ALA A 319 -24.44 -5.81 4.22
CA ALA A 319 -24.17 -5.55 5.63
C ALA A 319 -22.66 -5.57 5.93
N ASP A 320 -21.92 -6.54 5.38
CA ASP A 320 -20.47 -6.61 5.51
C ASP A 320 -19.77 -5.38 4.92
N TYR A 321 -20.22 -4.96 3.73
CA TYR A 321 -19.69 -3.77 3.07
C TYR A 321 -19.98 -2.49 3.85
N PHE A 322 -21.20 -2.33 4.37
CA PHE A 322 -21.57 -1.16 5.18
C PHE A 322 -20.83 -1.13 6.52
N ASP A 323 -20.58 -2.28 7.12
CA ASP A 323 -19.77 -2.38 8.34
C ASP A 323 -18.31 -1.96 8.08
N ASP A 324 -17.70 -2.44 7.00
CA ASP A 324 -16.32 -2.06 6.64
C ASP A 324 -16.22 -0.57 6.27
N LEU A 325 -17.13 -0.04 5.44
CA LEU A 325 -17.18 1.39 5.09
C LEU A 325 -17.48 2.27 6.32
N GLY A 326 -18.37 1.81 7.22
CA GLY A 326 -18.66 2.50 8.48
C GLY A 326 -17.44 2.62 9.37
N LYS A 327 -16.61 1.58 9.46
CA LYS A 327 -15.33 1.62 10.18
C LYS A 327 -14.35 2.63 9.57
N ASP A 328 -14.28 2.72 8.25
CA ASP A 328 -13.43 3.70 7.57
C ASP A 328 -13.92 5.13 7.79
N ILE A 329 -15.22 5.37 7.72
CA ILE A 329 -15.81 6.67 8.06
C ILE A 329 -15.48 7.05 9.52
N ASN A 330 -15.65 6.12 10.47
CA ASN A 330 -15.28 6.36 11.86
C ASN A 330 -13.81 6.70 12.02
N ARG A 331 -12.92 5.95 11.38
CA ARG A 331 -11.48 6.21 11.41
C ARG A 331 -11.15 7.61 10.89
N TYR A 332 -11.79 8.06 9.80
CA TYR A 332 -11.65 9.41 9.27
C TYR A 332 -12.13 10.46 10.27
N LEU A 333 -13.35 10.30 10.81
CA LEU A 333 -13.95 11.25 11.76
C LEU A 333 -13.12 11.38 13.04
N CYS A 334 -12.54 10.28 13.52
CA CYS A 334 -11.74 10.23 14.74
C CYS A 334 -10.27 10.65 14.55
N THR A 335 -9.79 10.93 13.32
CA THR A 335 -8.40 11.34 13.08
C THR A 335 -8.28 12.86 13.16
N PRO A 336 -7.64 13.45 14.21
CA PRO A 336 -7.53 14.91 14.35
C PRO A 336 -6.77 15.57 13.20
N GLY A 337 -5.81 14.86 12.61
CA GLY A 337 -4.99 15.34 11.49
C GLY A 337 -5.77 15.72 10.24
N LYS A 338 -7.04 15.27 10.09
CA LYS A 338 -7.93 15.72 9.01
C LYS A 338 -8.17 17.24 8.99
N ALA A 339 -8.12 17.87 10.18
CA ALA A 339 -8.25 19.32 10.34
C ALA A 339 -6.90 20.08 10.20
N VAL A 340 -5.81 19.36 9.94
CA VAL A 340 -4.46 19.91 9.80
C VAL A 340 -3.91 19.76 8.38
N GLN A 341 -4.20 18.64 7.72
CA GLN A 341 -3.64 18.29 6.42
C GLN A 341 -4.75 18.08 5.38
N SER A 342 -4.63 18.76 4.24
CA SER A 342 -5.49 18.52 3.09
C SER A 342 -5.17 17.19 2.40
N LEU A 343 -6.04 16.72 1.50
CA LEU A 343 -5.81 15.48 0.77
C LEU A 343 -4.66 15.59 -0.23
N VAL A 344 -4.52 16.74 -0.89
CA VAL A 344 -3.38 17.03 -1.77
C VAL A 344 -2.08 17.06 -0.96
N ALA A 345 -2.03 17.79 0.15
CA ALA A 345 -0.84 17.81 1.03
C ALA A 345 -0.49 16.41 1.55
N SER A 346 -1.50 15.56 1.87
CA SER A 346 -1.26 14.16 2.26
C SER A 346 -0.56 13.36 1.17
N SER A 347 -0.91 13.59 -0.11
CA SER A 347 -0.25 12.96 -1.25
C SER A 347 1.19 13.46 -1.43
N GLU A 348 1.40 14.77 -1.37
CA GLU A 348 2.71 15.40 -1.58
C GLU A 348 3.70 15.07 -0.46
N GLU A 349 3.21 14.97 0.77
CA GLU A 349 4.02 14.71 1.97
C GLU A 349 4.13 13.21 2.33
N ALA A 350 3.66 12.30 1.46
CA ALA A 350 3.65 10.87 1.71
C ALA A 350 5.01 10.33 2.17
N TRP A 351 6.09 10.77 1.51
CA TRP A 351 7.46 10.35 1.75
C TRP A 351 7.98 10.60 3.17
N ILE A 352 7.52 11.68 3.80
CA ILE A 352 8.02 12.13 5.10
C ILE A 352 7.01 11.95 6.23
N LYS A 353 5.72 11.71 5.91
CA LYS A 353 4.64 11.56 6.90
C LYS A 353 4.04 10.16 6.91
N LEU A 354 3.25 9.78 5.91
CA LEU A 354 2.43 8.56 5.96
C LEU A 354 3.25 7.28 6.21
N TYR A 355 4.42 7.18 5.60
CA TYR A 355 5.30 6.01 5.75
C TYR A 355 6.34 6.14 6.87
N ARG A 356 6.36 7.28 7.59
CA ARG A 356 7.22 7.54 8.75
C ARG A 356 6.39 7.89 9.97
N ARG A 357 5.44 7.01 10.30
CA ARG A 357 4.52 7.24 11.42
C ARG A 357 5.23 7.19 12.77
N ASP A 358 4.80 8.08 13.65
CA ASP A 358 5.17 8.17 15.07
C ASP A 358 3.91 8.30 15.95
N ALA A 359 4.10 8.50 17.23
CA ALA A 359 3.03 8.65 18.22
C ALA A 359 2.10 9.86 17.96
N HIS A 360 2.57 10.88 17.24
CA HIS A 360 1.84 12.13 16.97
C HIS A 360 1.24 12.17 15.55
N SER A 361 1.48 11.16 14.74
CA SER A 361 1.06 11.14 13.33
C SER A 361 -0.44 11.37 13.15
N ASP A 362 -1.28 10.75 14.00
CA ASP A 362 -2.73 10.92 13.93
C ASP A 362 -3.21 12.35 14.22
N ASN A 363 -2.38 13.17 14.88
CA ASN A 363 -2.66 14.58 15.17
C ASN A 363 -2.27 15.55 14.03
N GLN A 364 -1.42 15.11 13.11
CA GLN A 364 -0.77 15.97 12.12
C GLN A 364 -1.10 15.62 10.67
N GLN A 365 -1.60 14.42 10.44
CA GLN A 365 -1.78 13.91 9.07
C GLN A 365 -3.06 13.10 8.93
N ILE A 366 -3.57 13.08 7.70
CA ILE A 366 -4.63 12.18 7.26
C ILE A 366 -4.11 11.29 6.14
N SER A 367 -4.49 10.01 6.14
CA SER A 367 -4.10 9.08 5.08
C SER A 367 -4.79 9.44 3.76
N TYR A 368 -4.02 9.57 2.68
CA TYR A 368 -4.57 9.77 1.34
C TYR A 368 -5.29 8.52 0.82
N TYR A 369 -5.01 7.33 1.36
CA TYR A 369 -5.84 6.14 1.14
C TYR A 369 -7.24 6.37 1.71
N LEU A 370 -7.32 6.70 3.01
CA LEU A 370 -8.58 6.83 3.74
C LEU A 370 -9.42 8.02 3.29
N LYS A 371 -8.85 9.25 3.30
CA LYS A 371 -9.60 10.44 2.86
C LYS A 371 -9.86 10.38 1.36
N GLY A 372 -8.94 9.82 0.56
CA GLY A 372 -9.12 9.61 -0.87
C GLY A 372 -10.24 8.62 -1.20
N GLN A 373 -10.35 7.52 -0.45
CA GLN A 373 -11.47 6.57 -0.54
C GLN A 373 -12.83 7.27 -0.30
N LEU A 374 -12.90 8.15 0.71
CA LEU A 374 -14.13 8.87 1.01
C LEU A 374 -14.45 9.96 -0.04
N VAL A 375 -13.43 10.62 -0.61
CA VAL A 375 -13.63 11.53 -1.75
C VAL A 375 -14.11 10.74 -2.98
N ALA A 376 -13.58 9.54 -3.21
CA ALA A 376 -14.06 8.66 -4.29
C ALA A 376 -15.51 8.24 -4.09
N LEU A 377 -15.92 7.91 -2.86
CA LEU A 377 -17.31 7.64 -2.50
C LEU A 377 -18.22 8.85 -2.82
N LEU A 378 -17.84 10.06 -2.39
CA LEU A 378 -18.58 11.27 -2.67
C LEU A 378 -18.69 11.55 -4.17
N LEU A 379 -17.60 11.37 -4.90
CA LEU A 379 -17.55 11.56 -6.34
C LEU A 379 -18.44 10.54 -7.07
N ASP A 380 -18.42 9.27 -6.65
CA ASP A 380 -19.28 8.25 -7.27
C ASP A 380 -20.77 8.52 -7.01
N ILE A 381 -21.16 8.85 -5.76
CA ILE A 381 -22.54 9.24 -5.43
C ILE A 381 -22.98 10.47 -6.23
N HIS A 382 -22.12 11.48 -6.34
CA HIS A 382 -22.40 12.68 -7.12
C HIS A 382 -22.65 12.33 -8.60
N LEU A 383 -21.76 11.56 -9.21
CA LEU A 383 -21.89 11.12 -10.60
C LEU A 383 -23.14 10.26 -10.82
N LEU A 384 -23.45 9.36 -9.88
CA LEU A 384 -24.67 8.53 -9.93
C LEU A 384 -25.94 9.41 -9.94
N SER A 385 -25.97 10.51 -9.20
CA SER A 385 -27.08 11.47 -9.20
C SER A 385 -27.29 12.15 -10.55
N LYS A 386 -26.24 12.18 -11.38
CA LYS A 386 -26.26 12.74 -12.75
C LYS A 386 -26.46 11.65 -13.81
N GLY A 387 -26.61 10.40 -13.41
CA GLY A 387 -26.81 9.27 -14.34
C GLY A 387 -25.51 8.57 -14.79
N PHE A 388 -24.37 8.96 -14.24
CA PHE A 388 -23.05 8.41 -14.52
C PHE A 388 -22.52 7.62 -13.33
N CYS A 389 -21.27 7.13 -13.39
CA CYS A 389 -20.56 6.53 -12.26
C CYS A 389 -19.04 6.82 -12.35
N LEU A 390 -18.36 6.65 -11.23
CA LEU A 390 -16.90 6.84 -11.15
C LEU A 390 -16.12 5.87 -12.06
N GLY A 391 -16.66 4.67 -12.32
CA GLY A 391 -16.08 3.73 -13.29
C GLY A 391 -15.97 4.31 -14.70
N GLN A 392 -16.97 5.08 -15.15
CA GLN A 392 -16.93 5.73 -16.46
C GLN A 392 -15.85 6.83 -16.53
N LEU A 393 -15.59 7.53 -15.42
CA LEU A 393 -14.48 8.47 -15.33
C LEU A 393 -13.13 7.74 -15.43
N LEU A 394 -12.97 6.60 -14.77
CA LEU A 394 -11.77 5.77 -14.90
C LEU A 394 -11.57 5.27 -16.33
N GLN A 395 -12.63 4.82 -16.99
CA GLN A 395 -12.60 4.38 -18.39
C GLN A 395 -12.20 5.52 -19.33
N GLU A 396 -12.74 6.72 -19.14
CA GLU A 396 -12.36 7.93 -19.93
C GLU A 396 -10.86 8.24 -19.77
N LEU A 397 -10.35 8.22 -18.54
CA LEU A 397 -8.94 8.46 -18.25
C LEU A 397 -8.06 7.34 -18.82
N TRP A 398 -8.52 6.09 -18.73
CA TRP A 398 -7.85 4.94 -19.33
C TRP A 398 -7.68 5.11 -20.84
N GLN A 399 -8.76 5.45 -21.54
CA GLN A 399 -8.72 5.66 -23.00
C GLN A 399 -7.81 6.82 -23.40
N LYS A 400 -7.76 7.89 -22.59
CA LYS A 400 -7.02 9.10 -22.91
C LYS A 400 -5.52 9.02 -22.54
N PHE A 401 -5.19 8.33 -21.46
CA PHE A 401 -3.83 8.31 -20.88
C PHE A 401 -3.28 6.90 -20.73
N GLY A 402 -4.06 5.97 -20.10
CA GLY A 402 -3.56 4.68 -19.66
C GLY A 402 -3.11 3.77 -20.80
N ILE A 403 -3.89 3.66 -21.88
CA ILE A 403 -3.56 2.85 -23.07
C ILE A 403 -2.22 3.29 -23.68
N TYR A 404 -1.94 4.58 -23.64
CA TYR A 404 -0.70 5.16 -24.21
C TYR A 404 0.42 5.26 -23.20
N GLN A 405 0.19 4.82 -21.96
CA GLN A 405 1.12 4.98 -20.81
C GLN A 405 1.64 6.41 -20.68
N ARG A 406 0.80 7.38 -20.99
CA ARG A 406 1.07 8.81 -20.87
C ARG A 406 0.60 9.29 -19.50
N GLY A 407 1.50 9.96 -18.76
CA GLY A 407 1.15 10.52 -17.46
C GLY A 407 0.07 11.59 -17.53
N TYR A 408 -0.86 11.59 -16.57
CA TYR A 408 -1.88 12.64 -16.39
C TYR A 408 -1.43 13.69 -15.38
N SER A 409 -1.98 14.90 -15.48
CA SER A 409 -1.85 15.97 -14.50
C SER A 409 -3.09 16.09 -13.62
N PRO A 410 -3.04 16.82 -12.48
CA PRO A 410 -4.23 17.15 -11.69
C PRO A 410 -5.32 17.87 -12.51
N GLU A 411 -4.94 18.73 -13.43
CA GLU A 411 -5.86 19.43 -14.35
C GLU A 411 -6.53 18.45 -15.32
N ASP A 412 -5.82 17.43 -15.78
CA ASP A 412 -6.39 16.40 -16.64
C ASP A 412 -7.48 15.59 -15.91
N LEU A 413 -7.28 15.27 -14.63
CA LEU A 413 -8.28 14.60 -13.78
C LEU A 413 -9.52 15.48 -13.62
N LEU A 414 -9.33 16.76 -13.30
CA LEU A 414 -10.41 17.71 -13.11
C LEU A 414 -11.21 17.91 -14.40
N ASN A 415 -10.53 18.10 -15.54
CA ASN A 415 -11.16 18.24 -16.85
C ASN A 415 -11.89 16.96 -17.29
N ALA A 416 -11.39 15.79 -16.94
CA ALA A 416 -12.09 14.53 -17.23
C ALA A 416 -13.38 14.40 -16.38
N ALA A 417 -13.34 14.77 -15.11
CA ALA A 417 -14.51 14.78 -14.24
C ALA A 417 -15.57 15.80 -14.71
N ALA A 418 -15.15 16.98 -15.15
CA ALA A 418 -16.03 18.04 -15.65
C ALA A 418 -16.84 17.63 -16.89
N LYS A 419 -16.39 16.66 -17.69
CA LYS A 419 -17.18 16.12 -18.81
C LYS A 419 -18.50 15.49 -18.37
N PHE A 420 -18.58 15.03 -17.13
CA PHE A 420 -19.77 14.40 -16.57
C PHE A 420 -20.64 15.41 -15.81
N ASP A 421 -20.05 16.40 -15.16
CA ASP A 421 -20.74 17.54 -14.55
C ASP A 421 -19.76 18.70 -14.32
N ASP A 422 -20.04 19.86 -14.95
CA ASP A 422 -19.22 21.07 -14.84
C ASP A 422 -19.08 21.59 -13.40
N ASN A 423 -20.03 21.28 -12.49
CA ASN A 423 -19.92 21.65 -11.08
C ASN A 423 -18.71 21.03 -10.39
N LEU A 424 -18.19 19.91 -10.90
CA LEU A 424 -16.99 19.28 -10.36
C LEU A 424 -15.74 20.16 -10.49
N LEU A 425 -15.72 21.13 -11.42
CA LEU A 425 -14.64 22.13 -11.49
C LEU A 425 -14.51 22.98 -10.21
N SER A 426 -15.60 23.16 -9.48
CA SER A 426 -15.60 23.92 -8.22
C SER A 426 -15.62 23.04 -6.98
N ILE A 427 -16.34 21.91 -7.02
CA ILE A 427 -16.57 21.04 -5.86
C ILE A 427 -15.33 20.20 -5.55
N LEU A 428 -14.76 19.55 -6.56
CA LEU A 428 -13.63 18.63 -6.36
C LEU A 428 -12.39 19.32 -5.80
N PRO A 429 -11.97 20.51 -6.26
CA PRO A 429 -10.87 21.24 -5.64
C PRO A 429 -11.08 21.56 -4.15
N ILE A 430 -12.31 21.80 -3.70
CA ILE A 430 -12.63 22.02 -2.29
C ILE A 430 -12.36 20.74 -1.50
N TRP A 431 -12.87 19.58 -1.94
CA TRP A 431 -12.64 18.30 -1.26
C TRP A 431 -11.16 17.91 -1.19
N LEU A 432 -10.37 18.29 -2.21
CA LEU A 432 -8.96 17.97 -2.30
C LEU A 432 -8.07 18.89 -1.47
N ASN A 433 -8.35 20.19 -1.42
CA ASN A 433 -7.45 21.20 -0.86
C ASN A 433 -7.91 21.73 0.51
N SER A 434 -9.18 21.51 0.91
CA SER A 434 -9.66 21.95 2.21
C SER A 434 -9.31 20.98 3.33
N ILE A 435 -9.17 21.52 4.54
CA ILE A 435 -9.09 20.79 5.81
C ILE A 435 -10.47 20.65 6.48
N GLU A 436 -11.51 21.19 5.89
CA GLU A 436 -12.88 21.04 6.37
C GLU A 436 -13.35 19.58 6.22
N ASP A 437 -14.34 19.22 7.03
CA ASP A 437 -14.92 17.89 6.96
C ASP A 437 -15.62 17.65 5.62
N LEU A 438 -15.46 16.45 5.10
CA LEU A 438 -16.14 16.01 3.90
C LEU A 438 -17.66 15.97 4.14
N PRO A 439 -18.51 16.36 3.17
CA PRO A 439 -19.97 16.37 3.29
C PRO A 439 -20.58 14.97 3.20
N LEU A 440 -20.12 14.05 4.09
CA LEU A 440 -20.49 12.62 4.05
C LEU A 440 -21.98 12.43 4.29
N GLU A 441 -22.55 13.06 5.32
CA GLU A 441 -23.92 12.82 5.73
C GLU A 441 -24.92 13.20 4.62
N SER A 442 -24.77 14.39 4.05
CA SER A 442 -25.66 14.88 2.98
C SER A 442 -25.59 14.03 1.72
N ASN A 443 -24.40 13.51 1.36
CA ASN A 443 -24.24 12.65 0.19
C ASN A 443 -24.76 11.22 0.45
N LEU A 444 -24.55 10.68 1.64
CA LEU A 444 -25.07 9.37 2.02
C LEU A 444 -26.61 9.34 2.00
N LEU A 445 -27.26 10.43 2.42
CA LEU A 445 -28.73 10.56 2.33
C LEU A 445 -29.22 10.49 0.87
N MET A 446 -28.45 10.93 -0.11
CA MET A 446 -28.82 10.81 -1.54
C MET A 446 -28.98 9.35 -1.99
N VAL A 447 -28.27 8.43 -1.36
CA VAL A 447 -28.36 6.99 -1.61
C VAL A 447 -29.17 6.27 -0.52
N GLY A 448 -29.93 7.01 0.29
CA GLY A 448 -30.77 6.46 1.35
C GLY A 448 -29.99 5.77 2.45
N MET A 449 -28.80 6.29 2.77
CA MET A 449 -27.96 5.84 3.87
C MET A 449 -27.78 6.96 4.89
N ARG A 450 -27.59 6.63 6.15
CA ARG A 450 -27.31 7.59 7.22
C ARG A 450 -26.24 7.09 8.19
N LEU A 451 -25.61 8.03 8.85
CA LEU A 451 -24.70 7.75 9.97
C LEU A 451 -25.51 7.75 11.26
N ALA A 452 -25.73 6.56 11.83
CA ALA A 452 -26.39 6.42 13.12
C ALA A 452 -25.33 6.51 14.23
N SER A 453 -25.50 7.47 15.15
CA SER A 453 -24.64 7.56 16.33
C SER A 453 -24.81 6.34 17.22
N ALA A 454 -23.70 5.75 17.68
CA ALA A 454 -23.75 4.77 18.74
C ALA A 454 -23.96 5.48 20.09
N ASP A 455 -24.91 4.98 20.89
CA ASP A 455 -25.26 5.57 22.20
C ASP A 455 -24.21 5.36 23.31
N ALA A 456 -22.96 5.16 22.96
CA ALA A 456 -21.91 4.87 23.92
C ALA A 456 -21.46 6.15 24.64
N LYS A 457 -21.89 6.32 25.88
CA LYS A 457 -21.37 7.32 26.84
C LYS A 457 -20.03 6.84 27.40
N HIS A 458 -19.00 6.79 26.58
CA HIS A 458 -17.65 6.49 27.07
C HIS A 458 -16.95 7.78 27.49
N ALA A 459 -16.18 7.67 28.58
CA ALA A 459 -15.27 8.72 28.98
C ALA A 459 -14.13 8.83 27.95
N PHE A 460 -13.87 10.03 27.46
CA PHE A 460 -12.77 10.29 26.55
C PHE A 460 -11.64 11.02 27.23
N SER A 461 -10.50 10.38 27.30
CA SER A 461 -9.27 10.96 27.81
C SER A 461 -8.35 11.48 26.69
N GLY A 462 -8.46 10.94 25.51
CA GLY A 462 -7.51 11.16 24.40
C GLY A 462 -6.19 10.44 24.56
N ILE A 463 -6.08 9.52 25.52
CA ILE A 463 -4.88 8.76 25.85
C ILE A 463 -4.95 7.40 25.18
N GLY A 464 -3.96 7.08 24.34
CA GLY A 464 -3.74 5.72 23.86
C GLY A 464 -2.66 5.04 24.70
N LEU A 465 -2.95 3.86 25.21
CA LEU A 465 -2.05 3.12 26.09
C LEU A 465 -1.51 1.87 25.43
N GLU A 466 -0.30 1.48 25.79
CA GLU A 466 0.29 0.17 25.51
C GLU A 466 0.84 -0.47 26.78
N LEU A 467 0.77 -1.79 26.85
CA LEU A 467 1.38 -2.54 27.92
C LEU A 467 2.69 -3.17 27.41
N ASN A 468 3.81 -2.68 27.89
CA ASN A 468 5.12 -3.13 27.50
C ASN A 468 5.94 -3.54 28.74
N ASN A 469 6.39 -4.80 28.80
CA ASN A 469 7.15 -5.35 29.94
C ASN A 469 6.49 -5.15 31.32
N GLY A 470 5.14 -5.05 31.37
CA GLY A 470 4.39 -4.82 32.61
C GLY A 470 4.23 -3.34 33.00
N GLU A 471 4.72 -2.42 32.19
CA GLU A 471 4.55 -0.98 32.30
C GLU A 471 3.43 -0.50 31.39
N LEU A 472 2.49 0.27 31.91
CA LEU A 472 1.39 0.85 31.16
C LEU A 472 1.78 2.24 30.71
N ARG A 473 2.20 2.38 29.42
CA ARG A 473 2.73 3.62 28.89
C ARG A 473 1.77 4.30 27.91
N ILE A 474 1.81 5.63 27.91
CA ILE A 474 1.13 6.45 26.91
C ILE A 474 1.89 6.32 25.58
N CYS A 475 1.30 5.64 24.61
CA CYS A 475 1.84 5.49 23.26
C CYS A 475 1.25 6.50 22.26
N LYS A 476 0.10 7.11 22.60
CA LYS A 476 -0.55 8.16 21.80
C LYS A 476 -1.25 9.15 22.72
N LEU A 477 -1.28 10.41 22.30
CA LEU A 477 -2.03 11.47 22.97
C LEU A 477 -2.73 12.31 21.91
N ALA A 478 -4.06 12.34 21.96
CA ALA A 478 -4.85 13.08 20.98
C ALA A 478 -4.71 14.59 21.23
N ARG A 479 -4.60 15.35 20.16
CA ARG A 479 -4.57 16.81 20.19
C ARG A 479 -5.88 17.37 20.76
N ASP A 480 -5.78 18.47 21.51
CA ASP A 480 -6.90 19.17 22.14
C ASP A 480 -7.75 18.25 23.07
N SER A 481 -7.12 17.20 23.61
CA SER A 481 -7.76 16.21 24.49
C SER A 481 -7.62 16.56 25.97
N PRO A 482 -8.46 15.95 26.84
CA PRO A 482 -8.29 16.04 28.28
C PRO A 482 -6.92 15.58 28.79
N GLY A 483 -6.34 14.54 28.19
CA GLY A 483 -5.00 14.06 28.56
C GLY A 483 -3.91 15.08 28.24
N GLU A 484 -3.96 15.71 27.07
CA GLU A 484 -3.04 16.80 26.71
C GLU A 484 -3.22 18.01 27.63
N SER A 485 -4.47 18.39 27.91
CA SER A 485 -4.80 19.49 28.83
C SER A 485 -4.36 19.22 30.26
N ALA A 486 -4.30 17.96 30.68
CA ALA A 486 -3.78 17.53 31.98
C ALA A 486 -2.25 17.59 32.07
N GLY A 487 -1.54 17.86 30.95
CA GLY A 487 -0.09 17.94 30.90
C GLY A 487 0.61 16.60 30.76
N LEU A 488 -0.12 15.54 30.34
CA LEU A 488 0.45 14.22 30.06
C LEU A 488 1.27 14.25 28.76
N CYS A 489 2.25 13.37 28.68
CA CYS A 489 3.12 13.22 27.51
C CYS A 489 3.17 11.78 27.02
N VAL A 490 3.44 11.60 25.72
CA VAL A 490 3.80 10.28 25.17
C VAL A 490 5.07 9.79 25.86
N GLY A 491 5.06 8.53 26.31
CA GLY A 491 6.14 7.90 27.07
C GLY A 491 5.90 7.86 28.58
N ASP A 492 4.95 8.67 29.12
CA ASP A 492 4.60 8.60 30.53
C ASP A 492 4.05 7.22 30.90
N GLU A 493 4.49 6.68 32.03
CA GLU A 493 3.94 5.48 32.61
C GLU A 493 2.79 5.83 33.56
N ILE A 494 1.63 5.21 33.38
CA ILE A 494 0.48 5.31 34.30
C ILE A 494 0.66 4.28 35.42
N LEU A 495 0.95 4.74 36.61
CA LEU A 495 1.17 3.89 37.78
C LEU A 495 -0.15 3.57 38.52
N ALA A 496 -0.98 4.60 38.75
CA ALA A 496 -2.23 4.47 39.47
C ALA A 496 -3.25 5.53 39.04
N ILE A 497 -4.52 5.24 39.28
CA ILE A 497 -5.66 6.17 39.15
C ILE A 497 -6.45 6.17 40.46
N ASP A 498 -6.71 7.35 41.03
CA ASP A 498 -7.43 7.55 42.29
C ASP A 498 -6.93 6.68 43.48
N GLY A 499 -5.63 6.40 43.48
CA GLY A 499 -4.97 5.57 44.49
C GLY A 499 -4.98 4.07 44.19
N GLU A 500 -5.64 3.62 43.13
CA GLU A 500 -5.63 2.22 42.69
C GLU A 500 -4.59 2.01 41.59
N ARG A 501 -3.80 0.94 41.71
CA ARG A 501 -2.72 0.66 40.77
C ARG A 501 -3.26 0.21 39.42
N CYS A 502 -2.89 0.89 38.33
CA CYS A 502 -3.18 0.51 36.97
C CYS A 502 -2.25 -0.61 36.49
N ARG A 503 -2.83 -1.71 35.96
CA ARG A 503 -2.06 -2.85 35.44
C ARG A 503 -2.51 -3.32 34.04
N SER A 504 -3.61 -2.78 33.54
CA SER A 504 -4.14 -3.11 32.22
C SER A 504 -4.84 -1.90 31.60
N ILE A 505 -4.90 -1.90 30.27
CA ILE A 505 -5.62 -0.90 29.49
C ILE A 505 -7.12 -0.96 29.84
N ASP A 506 -7.70 -2.17 29.85
CA ASP A 506 -9.12 -2.36 30.14
C ASP A 506 -9.53 -1.81 31.51
N PHE A 507 -8.67 -1.99 32.53
CA PHE A 507 -8.92 -1.41 33.85
C PHE A 507 -8.95 0.12 33.80
N PHE A 508 -7.97 0.72 33.15
CA PHE A 508 -7.90 2.18 33.00
C PHE A 508 -9.13 2.73 32.28
N ASP A 509 -9.48 2.17 31.13
CA ASP A 509 -10.60 2.62 30.31
C ASP A 509 -11.96 2.48 31.03
N GLN A 510 -12.15 1.36 31.76
CA GLN A 510 -13.39 1.12 32.51
C GLN A 510 -13.51 1.99 33.78
N TYR A 511 -12.37 2.41 34.35
CA TYR A 511 -12.34 3.22 35.58
C TYR A 511 -12.69 4.69 35.29
N LEU A 512 -12.37 5.18 34.09
CA LEU A 512 -12.61 6.57 33.72
C LEU A 512 -14.09 6.92 33.71
N GLN A 513 -14.43 8.03 34.39
CA GLN A 513 -15.78 8.58 34.41
C GLN A 513 -15.79 9.97 33.74
N PRO A 514 -16.73 10.23 32.82
CA PRO A 514 -16.79 11.53 32.15
C PRO A 514 -17.14 12.64 33.15
N ASN A 515 -16.51 13.81 32.98
CA ASN A 515 -16.68 15.00 33.83
C ASN A 515 -16.32 14.80 35.31
N TYR A 516 -15.59 13.73 35.64
CA TYR A 516 -15.04 13.49 36.98
C TYR A 516 -13.51 13.72 36.94
N ILE A 517 -12.98 14.38 37.97
CA ILE A 517 -11.55 14.66 38.08
C ILE A 517 -10.85 13.48 38.73
N HIS A 518 -10.14 12.71 37.93
CA HIS A 518 -9.30 11.62 38.38
C HIS A 518 -7.89 12.10 38.74
N ARG A 519 -7.31 11.49 39.76
CA ARG A 519 -5.90 11.67 40.12
C ARG A 519 -5.07 10.57 39.52
N LEU A 520 -4.23 10.91 38.57
CA LEU A 520 -3.28 9.97 37.97
C LEU A 520 -1.93 10.09 38.66
N LEU A 521 -1.40 8.99 39.15
CA LEU A 521 0.02 8.91 39.52
C LEU A 521 0.77 8.43 38.29
N ILE A 522 1.70 9.22 37.80
CA ILE A 522 2.49 8.93 36.61
C ILE A 522 3.99 8.91 36.92
N SER A 523 4.74 8.24 36.07
CA SER A 523 6.20 8.39 36.01
C SER A 523 6.59 9.01 34.67
N HIS A 524 7.14 10.22 34.71
CA HIS A 524 7.71 10.93 33.57
C HIS A 524 9.23 10.90 33.70
N ASP A 525 9.89 10.20 32.78
CA ASP A 525 11.35 10.03 32.80
C ASP A 525 11.91 9.60 34.18
N GLY A 526 11.20 8.67 34.84
CA GLY A 526 11.54 8.16 36.18
C GLY A 526 11.11 9.06 37.35
N CYS A 527 10.63 10.28 37.12
CA CYS A 527 10.09 11.19 38.14
C CYS A 527 8.60 10.93 38.36
N ILE A 528 8.23 10.60 39.59
CA ILE A 528 6.83 10.36 39.95
C ILE A 528 6.13 11.68 40.27
N SER A 529 4.97 11.89 39.65
CA SER A 529 4.14 13.08 39.89
C SER A 529 2.65 12.74 39.82
N GLU A 530 1.82 13.58 40.36
CA GLU A 530 0.35 13.49 40.29
C GLU A 530 -0.18 14.48 39.26
N MET A 531 -1.06 13.99 38.38
CA MET A 531 -1.75 14.78 37.36
C MET A 531 -3.26 14.65 37.54
N LEU A 532 -3.99 15.72 37.23
CA LEU A 532 -5.45 15.75 37.31
C LEU A 532 -6.04 15.60 35.91
N LEU A 533 -6.71 14.48 35.66
CA LEU A 533 -7.38 14.18 34.42
C LEU A 533 -8.89 14.33 34.57
N CYS A 534 -9.53 15.16 33.76
CA CYS A 534 -10.98 15.28 33.68
C CYS A 534 -11.45 14.80 32.29
N PRO A 535 -11.80 13.49 32.12
CA PRO A 535 -12.26 13.00 30.85
C PRO A 535 -13.54 13.71 30.41
N SER A 536 -13.67 13.98 29.12
CA SER A 536 -14.89 14.56 28.56
C SER A 536 -15.92 13.48 28.20
N ILE A 537 -17.19 13.89 28.07
CA ILE A 537 -18.16 13.09 27.34
C ILE A 537 -17.86 13.33 25.86
N ILE A 538 -17.40 12.31 25.15
CA ILE A 538 -17.45 12.38 23.71
C ILE A 538 -18.92 12.30 23.31
N LYS A 539 -19.38 13.28 22.50
CA LYS A 539 -20.43 12.96 21.53
C LYS A 539 -19.88 11.79 20.74
N PRO A 540 -20.59 10.64 20.67
CA PRO A 540 -20.03 9.48 20.01
C PRO A 540 -19.65 9.86 18.58
N LEU A 541 -18.35 9.93 18.31
CA LEU A 541 -17.83 9.97 16.94
C LEU A 541 -17.98 8.58 16.31
N SER A 542 -18.25 7.53 17.12
CA SER A 542 -18.59 6.23 16.59
C SER A 542 -19.99 6.25 15.98
N CYS A 543 -20.04 6.02 14.70
CA CYS A 543 -21.27 5.90 13.93
C CYS A 543 -21.30 4.54 13.22
N SER A 544 -22.48 4.03 13.00
CA SER A 544 -22.73 2.92 12.09
C SER A 544 -23.31 3.46 10.81
N LEU A 545 -22.87 2.95 9.67
CA LEU A 545 -23.51 3.23 8.39
C LEU A 545 -24.74 2.32 8.26
N VAL A 546 -25.91 2.90 8.23
CA VAL A 546 -27.18 2.15 8.19
C VAL A 546 -28.07 2.67 7.07
N GLU A 547 -28.98 1.81 6.60
CA GLU A 547 -30.03 2.24 5.68
C GLU A 547 -30.97 3.22 6.38
N ASP A 548 -31.34 4.29 5.69
CA ASP A 548 -32.33 5.23 6.18
C ASP A 548 -33.73 4.60 6.00
N PRO A 549 -34.48 4.34 7.10
CA PRO A 549 -35.80 3.72 7.03
C PRO A 549 -36.82 4.61 6.29
N ASP A 550 -36.59 5.93 6.24
CA ASP A 550 -37.45 6.91 5.62
C ASP A 550 -36.96 7.31 4.21
N ALA A 551 -36.02 6.55 3.65
CA ALA A 551 -35.43 6.86 2.35
C ALA A 551 -36.47 6.89 1.22
N ALA A 552 -36.44 7.95 0.42
CA ALA A 552 -37.28 8.06 -0.77
C ALA A 552 -36.96 6.94 -1.79
N SER A 553 -37.96 6.54 -2.57
CA SER A 553 -37.81 5.46 -3.58
C SER A 553 -36.65 5.70 -4.55
N ASP A 554 -36.40 6.96 -4.93
CA ASP A 554 -35.32 7.29 -5.86
C ASP A 554 -33.91 7.17 -5.20
N ALA A 555 -33.80 7.48 -3.91
CA ALA A 555 -32.58 7.25 -3.14
C ALA A 555 -32.28 5.73 -3.03
N ILE A 556 -33.30 4.91 -2.81
CA ILE A 556 -33.17 3.44 -2.78
C ILE A 556 -32.71 2.92 -4.15
N LYS A 557 -33.28 3.41 -5.25
CA LYS A 557 -32.84 3.04 -6.61
C LYS A 557 -31.39 3.44 -6.85
N LEU A 558 -31.00 4.63 -6.40
CA LEU A 558 -29.64 5.12 -6.54
C LEU A 558 -28.66 4.25 -5.72
N ARG A 559 -29.03 3.85 -4.50
CA ARG A 559 -28.28 2.88 -3.69
C ARG A 559 -28.10 1.54 -4.42
N CYS A 560 -29.16 1.00 -5.03
CA CYS A 560 -29.06 -0.24 -5.80
C CYS A 560 -28.05 -0.11 -6.95
N ARG A 561 -28.09 1.01 -7.68
CA ARG A 561 -27.12 1.29 -8.75
C ARG A 561 -25.70 1.43 -8.23
N TRP A 562 -25.51 2.10 -7.08
CA TRP A 562 -24.22 2.22 -6.41
C TRP A 562 -23.62 0.87 -6.08
N LEU A 563 -24.38 -0.01 -5.41
CA LEU A 563 -23.88 -1.30 -4.92
C LEU A 563 -23.67 -2.32 -6.05
N GLN A 564 -24.56 -2.36 -7.03
CA GLN A 564 -24.52 -3.34 -8.13
C GLN A 564 -23.60 -2.94 -9.28
N GLY A 565 -23.29 -1.66 -9.41
CA GLY A 565 -22.64 -1.12 -10.60
C GLY A 565 -23.63 -0.96 -11.77
N HIS A 566 -23.18 -0.29 -12.81
CA HIS A 566 -23.93 -0.28 -14.08
C HIS A 566 -23.68 -1.62 -14.79
N GLY A 567 -24.75 -2.38 -15.03
CA GLY A 567 -24.73 -3.54 -15.94
C GLY A 567 -24.57 -3.08 -17.38
#